data_42b1843ea813493d5bfc10b57cdea7ae
#
_entry.id   42b1843ea813493d5bfc10b57cdea7ae
#
_cell.length_a   1.000
_cell.length_b   1.000
_cell.length_c   1.000
_cell.angle_alpha   90.00
_cell.angle_beta   90.00
_cell.angle_gamma   90.00
#
_symmetry.space_group_name_H-M   'P 1'
#
loop_
_entity.id
_entity.type
_entity.pdbx_description
1 polymer ?
#
loop_
_entity_poly.entity_id
_entity_poly.type
_entity_poly.pdbx_seq_one_letter_code
_entity_poly.pdbx_strand_id
1 'polypeptide(L)'
;MKLNPQQQQAVDYLEGPCLVLAGAGSGKTGVITQKIAHLINDCGYEPRHIVAMTFTNKAAKEMQERVSKIMSSNNQVNLKGLTISTFHSFGVHFLRAEAKHLGLKEKFSILDQDDCFSILQELCATTDKALIKTMQSTISLWKNGQITPEQALTDAKDEQELQFARVYANYNGTIKAYQAVDFDDLIRLPVELLQSNEDVRNR
;
A
#
# COMPACT_ATOMS: atom_id res chain seq x y z
N MET A 1 -25.72 14.53 -4.27
CA MET A 1 -24.83 15.54 -4.91
C MET A 1 -25.08 15.47 -6.40
N LYS A 2 -25.31 16.59 -7.08
CA LYS A 2 -25.51 16.60 -8.55
C LYS A 2 -24.14 16.64 -9.21
N LEU A 3 -23.80 15.63 -10.01
CA LEU A 3 -22.55 15.55 -10.76
C LEU A 3 -22.65 16.45 -12.00
N ASN A 4 -21.53 17.03 -12.42
CA ASN A 4 -21.45 17.67 -13.73
C ASN A 4 -21.22 16.59 -14.83
N PRO A 5 -21.35 16.94 -16.14
CA PRO A 5 -21.24 15.95 -17.21
C PRO A 5 -19.94 15.15 -17.21
N GLN A 6 -18.79 15.80 -16.94
CA GLN A 6 -17.48 15.13 -16.91
C GLN A 6 -17.36 14.18 -15.69
N GLN A 7 -17.90 14.60 -14.53
CA GLN A 7 -17.93 13.75 -13.35
C GLN A 7 -18.84 12.54 -13.58
N GLN A 8 -20.01 12.73 -14.23
CA GLN A 8 -20.91 11.64 -14.58
C GLN A 8 -20.22 10.67 -15.54
N GLN A 9 -19.53 11.17 -16.57
CA GLN A 9 -18.78 10.33 -17.50
C GLN A 9 -17.74 9.47 -16.78
N ALA A 10 -17.03 10.01 -15.78
CA ALA A 10 -16.07 9.25 -14.99
C ALA A 10 -16.72 8.18 -14.12
N VAL A 11 -17.95 8.43 -13.62
CA VAL A 11 -18.74 7.44 -12.87
C VAL A 11 -19.21 6.31 -13.79
N ASP A 12 -19.70 6.64 -14.97
CA ASP A 12 -20.30 5.67 -15.91
C ASP A 12 -19.27 4.84 -16.67
N TYR A 13 -18.00 5.28 -16.72
CA TYR A 13 -16.94 4.55 -17.42
C TYR A 13 -16.57 3.25 -16.70
N LEU A 14 -16.79 2.10 -17.34
CA LEU A 14 -16.58 0.75 -16.78
C LEU A 14 -15.57 -0.11 -17.60
N GLU A 15 -15.14 0.37 -18.74
CA GLU A 15 -14.39 -0.41 -19.73
C GLU A 15 -12.86 -0.28 -19.55
N GLY A 16 -12.33 -0.84 -18.47
CA GLY A 16 -10.87 -0.90 -18.24
C GLY A 16 -10.27 0.28 -17.45
N PRO A 17 -8.95 0.50 -17.52
CA PRO A 17 -8.27 1.55 -16.77
C PRO A 17 -8.74 2.95 -17.17
N CYS A 18 -8.98 3.81 -16.18
CA CYS A 18 -9.41 5.20 -16.37
C CYS A 18 -8.58 6.14 -15.51
N LEU A 19 -7.93 7.11 -16.14
CA LEU A 19 -7.24 8.20 -15.44
C LEU A 19 -8.10 9.46 -15.46
N VAL A 20 -8.45 9.98 -14.28
CA VAL A 20 -9.20 11.23 -14.12
C VAL A 20 -8.28 12.33 -13.62
N LEU A 21 -7.97 13.30 -14.46
CA LEU A 21 -7.19 14.49 -14.10
C LEU A 21 -8.12 15.58 -13.57
N ALA A 22 -7.91 15.99 -12.32
CA ALA A 22 -8.78 16.95 -11.67
C ALA A 22 -8.04 17.79 -10.62
N GLY A 23 -8.25 19.10 -10.63
CA GLY A 23 -7.62 20.03 -9.69
C GLY A 23 -8.10 19.87 -8.24
N ALA A 24 -7.46 20.57 -7.31
CA ALA A 24 -7.92 20.62 -5.92
C ALA A 24 -9.34 21.21 -5.85
N GLY A 25 -10.20 20.66 -4.96
CA GLY A 25 -11.58 21.13 -4.80
C GLY A 25 -12.57 20.72 -5.90
N SER A 26 -12.13 20.02 -6.96
CA SER A 26 -12.98 19.59 -8.07
C SER A 26 -14.00 18.48 -7.75
N GLY A 27 -14.04 18.00 -6.51
CA GLY A 27 -14.97 16.96 -6.09
C GLY A 27 -14.54 15.52 -6.39
N LYS A 28 -13.24 15.25 -6.61
CA LYS A 28 -12.70 13.89 -6.88
C LYS A 28 -13.25 12.81 -5.95
N THR A 29 -13.23 13.06 -4.65
CA THR A 29 -13.73 12.10 -3.66
C THR A 29 -15.23 11.84 -3.84
N GLY A 30 -16.01 12.87 -4.24
CA GLY A 30 -17.42 12.74 -4.56
C GLY A 30 -17.64 11.82 -5.77
N VAL A 31 -16.83 11.95 -6.81
CA VAL A 31 -16.88 11.07 -8.00
C VAL A 31 -16.61 9.63 -7.62
N ILE A 32 -15.56 9.37 -6.82
CA ILE A 32 -15.21 8.00 -6.38
C ILE A 32 -16.36 7.39 -5.56
N THR A 33 -16.95 8.15 -4.62
CA THR A 33 -18.05 7.63 -3.78
C THR A 33 -19.31 7.36 -4.60
N GLN A 34 -19.61 8.17 -5.60
CA GLN A 34 -20.73 7.94 -6.52
C GLN A 34 -20.44 6.74 -7.44
N LYS A 35 -19.20 6.58 -7.91
CA LYS A 35 -18.82 5.41 -8.71
C LYS A 35 -18.98 4.12 -7.92
N ILE A 36 -18.56 4.07 -6.64
CA ILE A 36 -18.78 2.89 -5.78
C ILE A 36 -20.28 2.58 -5.66
N ALA A 37 -21.11 3.60 -5.42
CA ALA A 37 -22.55 3.42 -5.33
C ALA A 37 -23.15 2.93 -6.65
N HIS A 38 -22.75 3.49 -7.79
CA HIS A 38 -23.15 3.07 -9.12
C HIS A 38 -22.78 1.62 -9.41
N LEU A 39 -21.54 1.21 -9.11
CA LEU A 39 -21.08 -0.17 -9.29
C LEU A 39 -21.97 -1.16 -8.52
N ILE A 40 -22.35 -0.83 -7.29
CA ILE A 40 -23.14 -1.71 -6.44
C ILE A 40 -24.61 -1.71 -6.84
N ASN A 41 -25.23 -0.51 -6.97
CA ASN A 41 -26.68 -0.38 -7.16
C ASN A 41 -27.14 -0.65 -8.59
N ASP A 42 -26.39 -0.14 -9.56
CA ASP A 42 -26.82 -0.10 -10.97
C ASP A 42 -26.14 -1.18 -11.80
N CYS A 43 -24.87 -1.50 -11.47
CA CYS A 43 -24.10 -2.52 -12.20
C CYS A 43 -24.10 -3.91 -11.52
N GLY A 44 -24.62 -4.02 -10.28
CA GLY A 44 -24.74 -5.30 -9.58
C GLY A 44 -23.43 -5.90 -9.08
N TYR A 45 -22.38 -5.10 -8.95
CA TYR A 45 -21.12 -5.59 -8.37
C TYR A 45 -21.28 -5.87 -6.87
N GLU A 46 -20.79 -7.01 -6.43
CA GLU A 46 -20.75 -7.30 -5.00
C GLU A 46 -19.70 -6.42 -4.29
N PRO A 47 -20.03 -5.84 -3.11
CA PRO A 47 -19.12 -4.96 -2.38
C PRO A 47 -17.71 -5.56 -2.14
N ARG A 48 -17.62 -6.87 -1.94
CA ARG A 48 -16.34 -7.58 -1.73
C ARG A 48 -15.39 -7.53 -2.94
N HIS A 49 -15.89 -7.24 -4.13
CA HIS A 49 -15.09 -7.10 -5.35
C HIS A 49 -14.65 -5.66 -5.61
N ILE A 50 -14.94 -4.75 -4.67
CA ILE A 50 -14.60 -3.33 -4.83
C ILE A 50 -13.58 -2.94 -3.77
N VAL A 51 -12.45 -2.39 -4.24
CA VAL A 51 -11.40 -1.82 -3.38
C VAL A 51 -11.20 -0.36 -3.75
N ALA A 52 -11.31 0.53 -2.77
CA ALA A 52 -11.00 1.95 -2.92
C ALA A 52 -9.84 2.32 -1.98
N MET A 53 -8.79 2.89 -2.54
CA MET A 53 -7.59 3.24 -1.79
C MET A 53 -7.38 4.74 -1.74
N THR A 54 -6.84 5.22 -0.62
CA THR A 54 -6.50 6.61 -0.39
C THR A 54 -5.20 6.74 0.41
N PHE A 55 -4.66 7.96 0.51
CA PHE A 55 -3.37 8.19 1.17
C PHE A 55 -3.47 8.34 2.70
N THR A 56 -4.61 8.79 3.23
CA THR A 56 -4.74 9.06 4.66
C THR A 56 -5.91 8.32 5.29
N ASN A 57 -5.76 7.90 6.54
CA ASN A 57 -6.83 7.25 7.30
C ASN A 57 -8.06 8.15 7.45
N LYS A 58 -7.86 9.47 7.57
CA LYS A 58 -8.94 10.45 7.60
C LYS A 58 -9.75 10.41 6.31
N ALA A 59 -9.08 10.45 5.15
CA ALA A 59 -9.76 10.39 3.85
C ALA A 59 -10.47 9.03 3.64
N ALA A 60 -9.88 7.92 4.08
CA ALA A 60 -10.53 6.61 4.03
C ALA A 60 -11.83 6.60 4.86
N LYS A 61 -11.77 7.10 6.10
CA LYS A 61 -12.95 7.20 6.98
C LYS A 61 -14.05 8.11 6.39
N GLU A 62 -13.68 9.29 5.89
CA GLU A 62 -14.63 10.20 5.23
C GLU A 62 -15.27 9.54 4.00
N MET A 63 -14.51 8.79 3.22
CA MET A 63 -15.03 8.05 2.06
C MET A 63 -16.01 6.97 2.48
N GLN A 64 -15.69 6.17 3.52
CA GLN A 64 -16.57 5.16 4.09
C GLN A 64 -17.91 5.75 4.56
N GLU A 65 -17.85 6.87 5.31
CA GLU A 65 -19.04 7.56 5.79
C GLU A 65 -19.93 8.08 4.66
N ARG A 66 -19.31 8.63 3.58
CA ARG A 66 -20.04 9.12 2.41
C ARG A 66 -20.71 8.00 1.63
N VAL A 67 -19.98 6.90 1.37
CA VAL A 67 -20.54 5.72 0.72
C VAL A 67 -21.71 5.17 1.54
N SER A 68 -21.53 5.00 2.85
CA SER A 68 -22.58 4.52 3.75
C SER A 68 -23.85 5.40 3.70
N LYS A 69 -23.68 6.73 3.68
CA LYS A 69 -24.82 7.68 3.56
C LYS A 69 -25.55 7.54 2.23
N ILE A 70 -24.82 7.41 1.12
CA ILE A 70 -25.41 7.22 -0.21
C ILE A 70 -26.20 5.91 -0.26
N MET A 71 -25.63 4.85 0.27
CA MET A 71 -26.22 3.51 0.24
C MET A 71 -27.41 3.36 1.20
N SER A 72 -27.40 4.04 2.36
CA SER A 72 -28.51 4.02 3.32
C SER A 72 -29.76 4.72 2.79
N SER A 73 -29.62 5.70 1.90
CA SER A 73 -30.74 6.38 1.25
C SER A 73 -31.41 5.56 0.14
N ASN A 74 -30.77 4.47 -0.31
CA ASN A 74 -31.20 3.66 -1.47
C ASN A 74 -31.45 2.17 -1.11
N ASN A 75 -32.18 1.86 -0.02
CA ASN A 75 -32.47 0.47 0.42
C ASN A 75 -31.28 -0.27 1.03
N GLN A 76 -30.96 -0.04 2.29
CA GLN A 76 -30.11 -0.87 3.20
C GLN A 76 -29.22 -1.94 2.51
N VAL A 77 -28.39 -1.55 1.54
CA VAL A 77 -27.48 -2.49 0.90
C VAL A 77 -26.40 -2.87 1.91
N ASN A 78 -26.19 -4.17 2.06
CA ASN A 78 -25.11 -4.68 2.91
C ASN A 78 -23.74 -4.41 2.26
N LEU A 79 -22.95 -3.51 2.85
CA LEU A 79 -21.60 -3.16 2.40
C LEU A 79 -20.50 -4.12 2.91
N LYS A 80 -20.88 -5.29 3.43
CA LYS A 80 -19.93 -6.28 3.92
C LYS A 80 -18.95 -6.70 2.82
N GLY A 81 -17.67 -6.58 3.10
CA GLY A 81 -16.59 -6.92 2.17
C GLY A 81 -16.09 -5.74 1.32
N LEU A 82 -16.81 -4.60 1.25
CA LEU A 82 -16.29 -3.40 0.62
C LEU A 82 -15.01 -2.95 1.34
N THR A 83 -13.92 -2.81 0.59
CA THR A 83 -12.64 -2.35 1.14
C THR A 83 -12.42 -0.88 0.80
N ILE A 84 -12.40 -0.02 1.81
CA ILE A 84 -11.98 1.38 1.70
C ILE A 84 -10.90 1.62 2.74
N SER A 85 -9.65 1.82 2.31
CA SER A 85 -8.51 1.91 3.22
C SER A 85 -7.37 2.75 2.64
N THR A 86 -6.29 2.93 3.41
CA THR A 86 -5.02 3.39 2.86
C THR A 86 -4.26 2.22 2.24
N PHE A 87 -3.28 2.52 1.36
CA PHE A 87 -2.40 1.49 0.80
C PHE A 87 -1.69 0.68 1.90
N HIS A 88 -1.14 1.35 2.91
CA HIS A 88 -0.47 0.67 4.03
C HIS A 88 -1.43 -0.20 4.85
N SER A 89 -2.64 0.29 5.15
CA SER A 89 -3.64 -0.51 5.87
C SER A 89 -4.07 -1.73 5.08
N PHE A 90 -4.25 -1.58 3.76
CA PHE A 90 -4.50 -2.71 2.86
C PHE A 90 -3.34 -3.71 2.91
N GLY A 91 -2.09 -3.21 2.81
CA GLY A 91 -0.89 -4.05 2.89
C GLY A 91 -0.81 -4.86 4.18
N VAL A 92 -1.10 -4.25 5.33
CA VAL A 92 -1.15 -4.96 6.62
C VAL A 92 -2.18 -6.10 6.59
N HIS A 93 -3.40 -5.84 6.12
CA HIS A 93 -4.44 -6.86 6.05
C HIS A 93 -4.08 -7.99 5.07
N PHE A 94 -3.56 -7.62 3.90
CA PHE A 94 -3.10 -8.56 2.88
C PHE A 94 -1.97 -9.44 3.41
N LEU A 95 -0.92 -8.85 3.98
CA LEU A 95 0.23 -9.58 4.50
C LEU A 95 -0.14 -10.51 5.66
N ARG A 96 -1.10 -10.13 6.50
CA ARG A 96 -1.60 -11.01 7.57
C ARG A 96 -2.36 -12.21 7.02
N ALA A 97 -3.17 -12.02 6.00
CA ALA A 97 -3.90 -13.11 5.35
C ALA A 97 -2.95 -14.07 4.62
N GLU A 98 -1.88 -13.55 4.02
CA GLU A 98 -0.94 -14.29 3.19
C GLU A 98 0.41 -14.57 3.88
N ALA A 99 0.52 -14.36 5.18
CA ALA A 99 1.77 -14.44 5.95
C ALA A 99 2.56 -15.72 5.71
N LYS A 100 1.88 -16.86 5.54
CA LYS A 100 2.48 -18.17 5.28
C LYS A 100 3.31 -18.21 3.99
N HIS A 101 2.85 -17.54 2.95
CA HIS A 101 3.56 -17.47 1.66
C HIS A 101 4.88 -16.68 1.74
N LEU A 102 4.99 -15.82 2.73
CA LEU A 102 6.17 -14.96 2.97
C LEU A 102 7.08 -15.47 4.10
N GLY A 103 6.74 -16.58 4.73
CA GLY A 103 7.45 -17.11 5.91
C GLY A 103 7.32 -16.20 7.13
N LEU A 104 6.28 -15.38 7.18
CA LEU A 104 5.94 -14.51 8.32
C LEU A 104 4.90 -15.19 9.23
N LYS A 105 4.90 -14.81 10.50
CA LYS A 105 3.81 -15.10 11.42
C LYS A 105 2.64 -14.16 11.14
N GLU A 106 1.41 -14.59 11.36
CA GLU A 106 0.21 -13.74 11.20
C GLU A 106 0.28 -12.46 12.08
N LYS A 107 0.94 -12.57 13.24
CA LYS A 107 1.16 -11.45 14.17
C LYS A 107 2.58 -10.90 14.05
N PHE A 108 3.03 -10.62 12.83
CA PHE A 108 4.31 -9.95 12.62
C PHE A 108 4.30 -8.51 13.19
N SER A 109 5.46 -8.01 13.57
CA SER A 109 5.65 -6.63 14.03
C SER A 109 5.79 -5.67 12.85
N ILE A 110 5.33 -4.44 13.03
CA ILE A 110 5.54 -3.36 12.05
C ILE A 110 6.50 -2.38 12.70
N LEU A 111 7.65 -2.20 12.07
CA LEU A 111 8.68 -1.28 12.53
C LEU A 111 8.39 0.13 12.03
N ASP A 112 8.48 1.10 12.91
CA ASP A 112 8.42 2.51 12.53
C ASP A 112 9.81 3.04 12.09
N GLN A 113 9.89 4.34 11.77
CA GLN A 113 11.14 4.93 11.30
C GLN A 113 12.24 4.94 12.37
N ASP A 114 11.87 5.09 13.63
CA ASP A 114 12.82 5.12 14.75
C ASP A 114 13.34 3.72 15.07
N ASP A 115 12.49 2.70 14.97
CA ASP A 115 12.90 1.30 15.05
C ASP A 115 13.91 0.95 13.94
N CYS A 116 13.57 1.30 12.70
CA CYS A 116 14.45 1.08 11.54
C CYS A 116 15.79 1.81 11.68
N PHE A 117 15.75 3.06 12.16
CA PHE A 117 16.95 3.84 12.42
C PHE A 117 17.84 3.17 13.47
N SER A 118 17.26 2.67 14.57
CA SER A 118 17.99 2.00 15.64
C SER A 118 18.68 0.72 15.17
N ILE A 119 17.97 -0.10 14.37
CA ILE A 119 18.54 -1.31 13.76
C ILE A 119 19.71 -0.94 12.84
N LEU A 120 19.56 0.07 11.98
CA LEU A 120 20.64 0.51 11.09
C LEU A 120 21.84 1.06 11.86
N GLN A 121 21.60 1.77 12.97
CA GLN A 121 22.67 2.27 13.85
C GLN A 121 23.50 1.12 14.44
N GLU A 122 22.85 0.08 14.90
CA GLU A 122 23.53 -1.13 15.41
C GLU A 122 24.32 -1.84 14.33
N LEU A 123 23.71 -2.05 13.15
CA LEU A 123 24.36 -2.75 12.03
C LEU A 123 25.59 -2.01 11.47
N CYS A 124 25.56 -0.68 11.51
CA CYS A 124 26.67 0.15 11.02
C CYS A 124 27.72 0.45 12.09
N ALA A 125 27.43 0.15 13.35
CA ALA A 125 28.28 0.49 14.51
C ALA A 125 28.74 1.96 14.49
N THR A 126 27.87 2.89 14.08
CA THR A 126 28.17 4.31 13.94
C THR A 126 27.18 5.18 14.71
N THR A 127 27.63 6.34 15.17
CA THR A 127 26.79 7.37 15.78
C THR A 127 26.49 8.52 14.83
N ASP A 128 26.98 8.47 13.58
CA ASP A 128 26.70 9.48 12.55
C ASP A 128 25.26 9.37 12.05
N LYS A 129 24.40 10.20 12.64
CA LYS A 129 22.97 10.24 12.30
C LYS A 129 22.69 10.63 10.85
N ALA A 130 23.56 11.44 10.24
CA ALA A 130 23.38 11.86 8.85
C ALA A 130 23.63 10.69 7.90
N LEU A 131 24.70 9.94 8.14
CA LEU A 131 25.01 8.73 7.38
C LEU A 131 23.87 7.69 7.50
N ILE A 132 23.38 7.44 8.73
CA ILE A 132 22.30 6.47 8.95
C ILE A 132 21.02 6.89 8.21
N LYS A 133 20.65 8.18 8.24
CA LYS A 133 19.49 8.69 7.50
C LYS A 133 19.64 8.55 5.98
N THR A 134 20.84 8.84 5.46
CA THR A 134 21.13 8.64 4.04
C THR A 134 20.96 7.18 3.65
N MET A 135 21.50 6.28 4.44
CA MET A 135 21.40 4.84 4.25
C MET A 135 19.95 4.35 4.33
N GLN A 136 19.19 4.80 5.34
CA GLN A 136 17.76 4.50 5.46
C GLN A 136 16.98 4.95 4.23
N SER A 137 17.24 6.16 3.73
CA SER A 137 16.60 6.68 2.52
C SER A 137 16.99 5.88 1.28
N THR A 138 18.25 5.46 1.17
CA THR A 138 18.73 4.64 0.04
C THR A 138 18.06 3.25 0.05
N ILE A 139 17.99 2.61 1.21
CA ILE A 139 17.31 1.31 1.35
C ILE A 139 15.82 1.45 0.99
N SER A 140 15.15 2.51 1.45
CA SER A 140 13.77 2.80 1.09
C SER A 140 13.59 2.98 -0.42
N LEU A 141 14.48 3.70 -1.10
CA LEU A 141 14.47 3.84 -2.56
C LEU A 141 14.64 2.49 -3.27
N TRP A 142 15.56 1.65 -2.82
CA TRP A 142 15.74 0.30 -3.37
C TRP A 142 14.49 -0.56 -3.18
N LYS A 143 13.91 -0.59 -1.97
CA LYS A 143 12.67 -1.33 -1.72
C LYS A 143 11.52 -0.85 -2.60
N ASN A 144 11.33 0.46 -2.73
CA ASN A 144 10.29 1.05 -3.59
C ASN A 144 10.55 0.79 -5.09
N GLY A 145 11.81 0.68 -5.50
CA GLY A 145 12.22 0.26 -6.84
C GLY A 145 12.20 -1.24 -7.09
N GLN A 146 11.76 -2.04 -6.09
CA GLN A 146 11.79 -3.51 -6.13
C GLN A 146 13.21 -4.10 -6.33
N ILE A 147 14.24 -3.34 -5.94
CA ILE A 147 15.63 -3.78 -5.99
C ILE A 147 15.92 -4.65 -4.77
N THR A 148 16.27 -5.91 -5.00
CA THR A 148 16.65 -6.81 -3.90
C THR A 148 18.05 -6.49 -3.36
N PRO A 149 18.39 -6.94 -2.13
CA PRO A 149 19.75 -6.79 -1.61
C PRO A 149 20.82 -7.35 -2.55
N GLU A 150 20.55 -8.49 -3.20
CA GLU A 150 21.45 -9.14 -4.15
C GLU A 150 21.67 -8.28 -5.40
N GLN A 151 20.60 -7.68 -5.92
CA GLN A 151 20.67 -6.74 -7.04
C GLN A 151 21.46 -5.50 -6.66
N ALA A 152 21.17 -4.91 -5.48
CA ALA A 152 21.89 -3.75 -4.98
C ALA A 152 23.39 -4.01 -4.83
N LEU A 153 23.79 -5.22 -4.39
CA LEU A 153 25.20 -5.64 -4.32
C LEU A 153 25.85 -5.75 -5.70
N THR A 154 25.10 -6.26 -6.68
CA THR A 154 25.59 -6.47 -8.05
C THR A 154 25.73 -5.16 -8.81
N ASP A 155 24.78 -4.24 -8.61
CA ASP A 155 24.66 -2.99 -9.38
C ASP A 155 25.40 -1.81 -8.73
N ALA A 156 26.06 -2.01 -7.57
CA ALA A 156 26.79 -0.97 -6.85
C ALA A 156 27.92 -0.39 -7.73
N LYS A 157 27.92 0.93 -7.88
CA LYS A 157 28.82 1.66 -8.78
C LYS A 157 30.11 2.13 -8.09
N ASP A 158 30.07 2.24 -6.77
CA ASP A 158 31.19 2.69 -5.94
C ASP A 158 31.22 1.95 -4.59
N GLU A 159 32.25 2.21 -3.80
CA GLU A 159 32.45 1.57 -2.50
C GLU A 159 31.37 1.97 -1.49
N GLN A 160 30.83 3.18 -1.60
CA GLN A 160 29.75 3.64 -0.71
C GLN A 160 28.44 2.90 -1.00
N GLU A 161 28.06 2.79 -2.26
CA GLU A 161 26.88 2.00 -2.66
C GLU A 161 27.05 0.53 -2.28
N LEU A 162 28.23 -0.04 -2.46
CA LEU A 162 28.52 -1.41 -2.05
C LEU A 162 28.38 -1.61 -0.54
N GLN A 163 28.86 -0.66 0.25
CA GLN A 163 28.68 -0.69 1.71
C GLN A 163 27.19 -0.61 2.08
N PHE A 164 26.44 0.29 1.46
CA PHE A 164 25.02 0.42 1.71
C PHE A 164 24.24 -0.86 1.32
N ALA A 165 24.61 -1.49 0.21
CA ALA A 165 24.00 -2.75 -0.22
C ALA A 165 24.27 -3.90 0.76
N ARG A 166 25.49 -3.97 1.32
CA ARG A 166 25.82 -4.93 2.39
C ARG A 166 24.97 -4.70 3.65
N VAL A 167 24.82 -3.44 4.05
CA VAL A 167 23.96 -3.10 5.19
C VAL A 167 22.49 -3.41 4.88
N TYR A 168 22.01 -3.18 3.66
CA TYR A 168 20.68 -3.54 3.23
C TYR A 168 20.43 -5.05 3.37
N ALA A 169 21.37 -5.89 2.94
CA ALA A 169 21.27 -7.34 3.09
C ALA A 169 21.15 -7.76 4.57
N ASN A 170 22.01 -7.19 5.43
CA ASN A 170 21.97 -7.45 6.87
C ASN A 170 20.67 -6.94 7.52
N TYR A 171 20.23 -5.74 7.17
CA TYR A 171 18.98 -5.14 7.63
C TYR A 171 17.79 -6.03 7.27
N ASN A 172 17.69 -6.45 6.01
CA ASN A 172 16.61 -7.31 5.55
C ASN A 172 16.61 -8.67 6.28
N GLY A 173 17.79 -9.26 6.52
CA GLY A 173 17.94 -10.46 7.33
C GLY A 173 17.49 -10.27 8.78
N THR A 174 17.85 -9.13 9.38
CA THR A 174 17.52 -8.79 10.78
C THR A 174 16.01 -8.63 10.97
N ILE A 175 15.33 -7.82 10.14
CA ILE A 175 13.87 -7.61 10.26
C ILE A 175 13.09 -8.92 10.00
N LYS A 176 13.58 -9.76 9.07
CA LYS A 176 13.01 -11.09 8.83
C LYS A 176 13.18 -12.01 10.05
N ALA A 177 14.35 -12.01 10.69
CA ALA A 177 14.59 -12.78 11.91
C ALA A 177 13.68 -12.32 13.07
N TYR A 178 13.39 -11.03 13.17
CA TYR A 178 12.46 -10.46 14.15
C TYR A 178 11.00 -10.74 13.79
N GLN A 179 10.73 -11.40 12.66
CA GLN A 179 9.36 -11.57 12.16
C GLN A 179 8.65 -10.21 12.06
N ALA A 180 9.34 -9.24 11.49
CA ALA A 180 8.89 -7.86 11.34
C ALA A 180 8.93 -7.41 9.88
N VAL A 181 8.19 -6.37 9.59
CA VAL A 181 8.19 -5.64 8.32
C VAL A 181 8.29 -4.14 8.62
N ASP A 182 8.89 -3.37 7.74
CA ASP A 182 8.85 -1.91 7.80
C ASP A 182 7.72 -1.33 6.91
N PHE A 183 7.60 -0.01 6.87
CA PHE A 183 6.54 0.64 6.08
C PHE A 183 6.67 0.38 4.57
N ASP A 184 7.90 0.31 4.03
CA ASP A 184 8.12 0.02 2.62
C ASP A 184 7.68 -1.41 2.28
N ASP A 185 7.91 -2.36 3.18
CA ASP A 185 7.50 -3.75 3.02
C ASP A 185 5.98 -3.93 2.99
N LEU A 186 5.20 -3.04 3.65
CA LEU A 186 3.74 -3.06 3.59
C LEU A 186 3.20 -2.83 2.17
N ILE A 187 3.99 -2.24 1.29
CA ILE A 187 3.65 -2.04 -0.12
C ILE A 187 4.39 -3.05 -1.00
N ARG A 188 5.69 -3.20 -0.79
CA ARG A 188 6.57 -4.02 -1.63
C ARG A 188 6.19 -5.51 -1.60
N LEU A 189 6.03 -6.09 -0.40
CA LEU A 189 5.75 -7.52 -0.27
C LEU A 189 4.41 -7.95 -0.86
N PRO A 190 3.29 -7.20 -0.71
CA PRO A 190 2.07 -7.49 -1.45
C PRO A 190 2.26 -7.49 -2.97
N VAL A 191 3.00 -6.51 -3.51
CA VAL A 191 3.29 -6.45 -4.96
C VAL A 191 4.08 -7.66 -5.41
N GLU A 192 5.17 -7.98 -4.69
CA GLU A 192 6.02 -9.14 -4.98
C GLU A 192 5.21 -10.46 -4.95
N LEU A 193 4.37 -10.64 -3.93
CA LEU A 193 3.56 -11.85 -3.80
C LEU A 193 2.50 -11.96 -4.90
N LEU A 194 1.82 -10.86 -5.24
CA LEU A 194 0.85 -10.83 -6.34
C LEU A 194 1.50 -11.07 -7.71
N GLN A 195 2.76 -10.67 -7.90
CA GLN A 195 3.50 -10.94 -9.13
C GLN A 195 3.96 -12.39 -9.23
N SER A 196 4.43 -12.96 -8.11
CA SER A 196 5.06 -14.29 -8.09
C SER A 196 4.10 -15.45 -7.84
N ASN A 197 2.91 -15.20 -7.28
CA ASN A 197 1.96 -16.25 -6.87
C ASN A 197 0.58 -16.06 -7.53
N GLU A 198 0.31 -16.93 -8.50
CA GLU A 198 -0.94 -16.87 -9.28
C GLU A 198 -2.16 -17.23 -8.41
N ASP A 199 -2.05 -18.18 -7.49
CA ASP A 199 -3.17 -18.57 -6.61
C ASP A 199 -3.60 -17.44 -5.70
N VAL A 200 -2.62 -16.67 -5.19
CA VAL A 200 -2.90 -15.47 -4.37
C VAL A 200 -3.54 -14.37 -5.22
N ARG A 201 -3.07 -14.19 -6.45
CA ARG A 201 -3.60 -13.16 -7.37
C ARG A 201 -5.03 -13.44 -7.80
N ASN A 202 -5.43 -14.71 -7.94
CA ASN A 202 -6.74 -15.13 -8.43
C ASN A 202 -7.82 -15.24 -7.34
N ARG A 203 -7.45 -15.05 -6.06
CA ARG A 203 -8.37 -14.97 -4.92
C ARG A 203 -8.91 -13.59 -4.71
#